data_4176c45a8a9026455eab5ff1769b1c6a
#
_entry.id   4176c45a8a9026455eab5ff1769b1c6a
#
_cell.length_a   1.000
_cell.length_b   1.000
_cell.length_c   1.000
_cell.angle_alpha   90.00
_cell.angle_beta   90.00
_cell.angle_gamma   90.00
#
_symmetry.space_group_name_H-M   'P 1'
#
loop_
_entity.id
_entity.type
_entity.pdbx_description
1 polymer ?
#
loop_
_entity_poly.entity_id
_entity_poly.type
_entity_poly.pdbx_seq_one_letter_code
_entity_poly.pdbx_strand_id
1 'polypeptide(L)'
;MAGDCLMVGFGVPFEQHDSPQRAVRAAREMLDRFAVLAEGWRARLNIETGLGIGINEGDVVAGNVGSAMFMNYTIIGDAVNVAARLCQRARAGEMVLSRALKRSLDERGHDINAVELPSMTLRGRTTPIDIFCVPISKRLHIVDAIPSSPLPA
;
A
#
# COMPACT_ATOMS: atom_id res chain seq x y z
N MET A 1 16.20 -9.66 -0.09
CA MET A 1 15.17 -8.74 0.43
C MET A 1 15.36 -7.43 -0.30
N ALA A 2 14.40 -7.01 -1.08
CA ALA A 2 14.42 -5.66 -1.66
C ALA A 2 14.22 -4.69 -0.50
N GLY A 3 15.23 -3.87 -0.21
CA GLY A 3 15.26 -3.05 1.01
C GLY A 3 14.34 -1.83 1.04
N ASP A 4 13.52 -1.64 0.02
CA ASP A 4 12.66 -0.48 -0.18
C ASP A 4 11.15 -0.79 -0.16
N CYS A 5 10.76 -1.97 0.33
CA CYS A 5 9.37 -2.39 0.40
C CYS A 5 8.92 -2.61 1.85
N LEU A 6 7.80 -1.98 2.21
CA LEU A 6 7.11 -2.20 3.47
C LEU A 6 5.84 -3.02 3.23
N MET A 7 5.67 -4.11 3.97
CA MET A 7 4.47 -4.93 3.97
C MET A 7 3.67 -4.68 5.25
N VAL A 8 2.37 -4.41 5.11
CA VAL A 8 1.46 -4.16 6.22
C VAL A 8 0.21 -5.03 6.06
N GLY A 9 -0.20 -5.72 7.13
CA GLY A 9 -1.43 -6.50 7.19
C GLY A 9 -2.49 -5.81 8.06
N PHE A 10 -3.71 -5.77 7.54
CA PHE A 10 -4.90 -5.33 8.28
C PHE A 10 -5.81 -6.53 8.51
N GLY A 11 -6.40 -6.64 9.70
CA GLY A 11 -7.21 -7.82 10.06
C GLY A 11 -6.38 -9.05 10.44
N VAL A 12 -5.13 -8.87 10.83
CA VAL A 12 -4.23 -9.93 11.32
C VAL A 12 -3.64 -9.51 12.67
N PRO A 13 -3.51 -10.42 13.64
CA PRO A 13 -3.93 -11.84 13.63
C PRO A 13 -5.43 -12.04 13.82
N PHE A 14 -6.18 -10.99 14.13
CA PHE A 14 -7.63 -11.06 14.37
C PHE A 14 -8.38 -10.33 13.26
N GLU A 15 -9.39 -10.99 12.71
CA GLU A 15 -10.24 -10.41 11.68
C GLU A 15 -10.97 -9.16 12.19
N GLN A 16 -11.04 -8.13 11.35
CA GLN A 16 -11.70 -6.86 11.63
C GLN A 16 -12.54 -6.46 10.43
N HIS A 17 -13.82 -6.21 10.66
CA HIS A 17 -14.77 -5.87 9.60
C HIS A 17 -14.40 -4.62 8.79
N ASP A 18 -13.68 -3.67 9.38
CA ASP A 18 -13.27 -2.41 8.77
C ASP A 18 -11.85 -2.45 8.17
N SER A 19 -11.23 -3.65 8.07
CA SER A 19 -9.88 -3.82 7.53
C SER A 19 -9.68 -3.19 6.15
N PRO A 20 -10.60 -3.37 5.16
CA PRO A 20 -10.49 -2.74 3.85
C PRO A 20 -10.42 -1.21 3.91
N GLN A 21 -11.30 -0.60 4.69
CA GLN A 21 -11.35 0.86 4.85
C GLN A 21 -10.10 1.40 5.55
N ARG A 22 -9.65 0.70 6.59
CA ARG A 22 -8.43 1.05 7.33
C ARG A 22 -7.20 0.97 6.45
N ALA A 23 -7.10 -0.06 5.62
CA ALA A 23 -6.00 -0.22 4.68
C ALA A 23 -5.93 0.95 3.68
N VAL A 24 -7.07 1.29 3.06
CA VAL A 24 -7.14 2.40 2.09
C VAL A 24 -6.87 3.75 2.77
N ARG A 25 -7.41 3.98 3.97
CA ARG A 25 -7.17 5.22 4.71
C ARG A 25 -5.69 5.38 5.07
N ALA A 26 -5.06 4.32 5.59
CA ALA A 26 -3.64 4.33 5.91
C ALA A 26 -2.78 4.57 4.66
N ALA A 27 -3.12 3.92 3.55
CA ALA A 27 -2.41 4.11 2.29
C ALA A 27 -2.51 5.56 1.77
N ARG A 28 -3.69 6.18 1.84
CA ARG A 28 -3.87 7.60 1.48
C ARG A 28 -2.99 8.50 2.35
N GLU A 29 -3.06 8.31 3.66
CA GLU A 29 -2.26 9.11 4.59
C GLU A 29 -0.75 8.93 4.36
N MET A 30 -0.30 7.71 4.07
CA MET A 30 1.10 7.45 3.72
C MET A 30 1.51 8.19 2.45
N LEU A 31 0.71 8.13 1.39
CA LEU A 31 0.99 8.81 0.13
C LEU A 31 1.04 10.33 0.31
N ASP A 32 0.08 10.89 1.06
CA ASP A 32 0.02 12.33 1.33
C ASP A 32 1.25 12.80 2.12
N ARG A 33 1.60 12.10 3.20
CA ARG A 33 2.78 12.43 4.01
C ARG A 33 4.08 12.26 3.24
N PHE A 34 4.17 11.19 2.43
CA PHE A 34 5.36 10.94 1.63
C PHE A 34 5.56 12.00 0.54
N ALA A 35 4.49 12.50 -0.05
CA ALA A 35 4.57 13.57 -1.05
C ALA A 35 5.23 14.84 -0.48
N VAL A 36 4.92 15.20 0.77
CA VAL A 36 5.55 16.34 1.47
C VAL A 36 7.04 16.08 1.70
N LEU A 37 7.41 14.86 2.14
CA LEU A 37 8.81 14.50 2.33
C LEU A 37 9.59 14.51 1.01
N ALA A 38 9.02 13.94 -0.05
CA ALA A 38 9.63 13.89 -1.37
C ALA A 38 9.88 15.30 -1.93
N GLU A 39 8.95 16.22 -1.76
CA GLU A 39 9.12 17.62 -2.16
C GLU A 39 10.26 18.29 -1.38
N GLY A 40 10.36 18.05 -0.08
CA GLY A 40 11.47 18.54 0.74
C GLY A 40 12.82 17.98 0.32
N TRP A 41 12.90 16.71 -0.07
CA TRP A 41 14.14 16.10 -0.58
C TRP A 41 14.50 16.61 -1.97
N ARG A 42 13.52 16.81 -2.83
CA ARG A 42 13.73 17.41 -4.14
C ARG A 42 14.30 18.82 -4.02
N ALA A 43 13.72 19.66 -3.16
CA ALA A 43 14.14 21.03 -2.97
C ALA A 43 15.54 21.17 -2.35
N ARG A 44 15.89 20.31 -1.38
CA ARG A 44 17.15 20.43 -0.63
C ARG A 44 18.29 19.58 -1.19
N LEU A 45 17.99 18.42 -1.75
CA LEU A 45 18.96 17.41 -2.12
C LEU A 45 18.94 17.07 -3.61
N ASN A 46 18.01 17.64 -4.37
CA ASN A 46 17.75 17.29 -5.77
C ASN A 46 17.51 15.79 -5.99
N ILE A 47 16.84 15.15 -5.01
CA ILE A 47 16.46 13.74 -5.07
C ILE A 47 15.01 13.65 -5.51
N GLU A 48 14.77 12.96 -6.63
CA GLU A 48 13.45 12.60 -7.10
C GLU A 48 13.09 11.20 -6.60
N THR A 49 12.00 11.09 -5.85
CA THR A 49 11.51 9.83 -5.32
C THR A 49 9.99 9.87 -5.21
N GLY A 50 9.37 8.70 -5.10
CA GLY A 50 7.94 8.58 -4.99
C GLY A 50 7.52 7.28 -4.34
N LEU A 51 6.35 7.27 -3.73
CA LEU A 51 5.74 6.09 -3.12
C LEU A 51 4.60 5.60 -4.00
N GLY A 52 4.61 4.31 -4.33
CA GLY A 52 3.49 3.59 -4.92
C GLY A 52 2.98 2.54 -3.94
N ILE A 53 1.68 2.30 -3.87
CA ILE A 53 1.09 1.35 -2.94
C ILE A 53 0.20 0.35 -3.69
N GLY A 54 0.39 -0.94 -3.39
CA GLY A 54 -0.49 -2.01 -3.85
C GLY A 54 -1.28 -2.59 -2.68
N ILE A 55 -2.60 -2.71 -2.82
CA ILE A 55 -3.47 -3.28 -1.78
C ILE A 55 -4.30 -4.42 -2.36
N ASN A 56 -4.23 -5.56 -1.71
CA ASN A 56 -5.03 -6.72 -2.06
C ASN A 56 -5.78 -7.23 -0.83
N GLU A 57 -6.97 -7.74 -1.04
CA GLU A 57 -7.75 -8.47 -0.05
C GLU A 57 -7.74 -9.95 -0.40
N GLY A 58 -7.51 -10.80 0.60
CA GLY A 58 -7.50 -12.26 0.43
C GLY A 58 -6.96 -12.96 1.67
N ASP A 59 -7.12 -14.29 1.68
CA ASP A 59 -6.71 -15.13 2.80
C ASP A 59 -5.19 -15.17 2.94
N VAL A 60 -4.74 -15.07 4.18
CA VAL A 60 -3.33 -15.14 4.56
C VAL A 60 -3.15 -16.00 5.81
N VAL A 61 -1.98 -16.57 5.96
CA VAL A 61 -1.54 -17.18 7.20
C VAL A 61 -0.58 -16.22 7.88
N ALA A 62 -0.92 -15.81 9.10
CA ALA A 62 -0.06 -14.96 9.93
C ALA A 62 0.51 -15.80 11.07
N GLY A 63 1.80 -15.76 11.26
CA GLY A 63 2.45 -16.54 12.31
C GLY A 63 3.96 -16.42 12.31
N ASN A 64 4.57 -17.13 13.26
CA ASN A 64 6.00 -17.23 13.35
C ASN A 64 6.54 -18.21 12.31
N VAL A 65 7.38 -17.70 11.43
CA VAL A 65 8.05 -18.49 10.39
C VAL A 65 9.56 -18.38 10.59
N GLY A 66 10.22 -19.52 10.62
CA GLY A 66 11.68 -19.57 10.77
C GLY A 66 12.16 -20.82 11.49
N SER A 67 13.44 -20.81 11.87
CA SER A 67 14.08 -21.84 12.68
C SER A 67 14.11 -21.44 14.16
N ALA A 68 14.50 -22.38 15.04
CA ALA A 68 14.64 -22.11 16.46
C ALA A 68 15.58 -20.94 16.82
N MET A 69 16.50 -20.57 15.90
CA MET A 69 17.43 -19.47 16.09
C MET A 69 17.00 -18.16 15.42
N PHE A 70 16.06 -18.22 14.46
CA PHE A 70 15.56 -17.03 13.75
C PHE A 70 14.07 -17.21 13.50
N MET A 71 13.24 -16.60 14.33
CA MET A 71 11.80 -16.57 14.17
C MET A 71 11.36 -15.15 13.83
N ASN A 72 10.64 -15.03 12.71
CA ASN A 72 9.98 -13.78 12.33
C ASN A 72 8.46 -13.99 12.28
N TYR A 73 7.72 -13.13 12.96
CA TYR A 73 6.30 -13.06 12.77
C TYR A 73 6.03 -12.43 11.41
N THR A 74 5.39 -13.16 10.54
CA THR A 74 5.17 -12.70 9.16
C THR A 74 3.82 -13.19 8.63
N ILE A 75 3.43 -12.63 7.49
CA ILE A 75 2.22 -12.95 6.76
C ILE A 75 2.63 -13.65 5.48
N ILE A 76 2.08 -14.84 5.23
CA ILE A 76 2.33 -15.62 4.01
C ILE A 76 1.02 -15.98 3.33
N GLY A 77 1.06 -16.10 2.02
CA GLY A 77 -0.07 -16.49 1.20
C GLY A 77 -0.01 -15.90 -0.20
N ASP A 78 -0.85 -16.42 -1.09
CA ASP A 78 -0.95 -15.90 -2.45
C ASP A 78 -1.41 -14.44 -2.47
N ALA A 79 -2.26 -14.05 -1.51
CA ALA A 79 -2.72 -12.66 -1.36
C ALA A 79 -1.56 -11.67 -1.15
N VAL A 80 -0.50 -12.08 -0.47
CA VAL A 80 0.72 -11.26 -0.28
C VAL A 80 1.46 -11.06 -1.60
N ASN A 81 1.59 -12.13 -2.39
CA ASN A 81 2.25 -12.06 -3.70
C ASN A 81 1.47 -11.15 -4.65
N VAL A 82 0.14 -11.22 -4.63
CA VAL A 82 -0.72 -10.31 -5.41
C VAL A 82 -0.46 -8.86 -4.97
N ALA A 83 -0.51 -8.56 -3.69
CA ALA A 83 -0.27 -7.20 -3.17
C ALA A 83 1.11 -6.66 -3.61
N ALA A 84 2.16 -7.49 -3.53
CA ALA A 84 3.50 -7.13 -4.00
C ALA A 84 3.52 -6.79 -5.50
N ARG A 85 2.78 -7.52 -6.32
CA ARG A 85 2.67 -7.24 -7.77
C ARG A 85 1.87 -5.97 -8.06
N LEU A 86 0.81 -5.71 -7.30
CA LEU A 86 0.07 -4.45 -7.39
C LEU A 86 0.98 -3.26 -7.02
N CYS A 87 1.80 -3.42 -5.97
CA CYS A 87 2.77 -2.41 -5.57
C CYS A 87 3.79 -2.12 -6.69
N GLN A 88 4.32 -3.15 -7.36
CA GLN A 88 5.21 -3.00 -8.51
C GLN A 88 4.54 -2.31 -9.72
N ARG A 89 3.21 -2.40 -9.82
CA ARG A 89 2.44 -1.75 -10.90
C ARG A 89 2.10 -0.30 -10.59
N ALA A 90 2.02 0.05 -9.31
CA ALA A 90 1.73 1.40 -8.86
C ALA A 90 2.89 2.35 -9.19
N ARG A 91 2.55 3.51 -9.75
CA ARG A 91 3.51 4.61 -9.96
C ARG A 91 3.60 5.49 -8.72
N ALA A 92 4.54 6.39 -8.72
CA ALA A 92 4.65 7.41 -7.67
C ALA A 92 3.33 8.19 -7.51
N GLY A 93 2.79 8.22 -6.31
CA GLY A 93 1.51 8.86 -5.99
C GLY A 93 0.26 8.03 -6.34
N GLU A 94 0.41 6.78 -6.75
CA GLU A 94 -0.70 5.89 -7.08
C GLU A 94 -0.93 4.83 -5.99
N MET A 95 -2.20 4.48 -5.81
CA MET A 95 -2.63 3.32 -5.06
C MET A 95 -3.32 2.36 -6.04
N VAL A 96 -2.82 1.14 -6.18
CA VAL A 96 -3.39 0.11 -7.06
C VAL A 96 -4.07 -0.96 -6.20
N LEU A 97 -5.32 -1.26 -6.52
CA LEU A 97 -6.21 -2.14 -5.77
C LEU A 97 -6.57 -3.36 -6.61
N SER A 98 -6.75 -4.51 -5.96
CA SER A 98 -7.40 -5.66 -6.58
C SER A 98 -8.93 -5.48 -6.68
N ARG A 99 -9.56 -6.22 -7.61
CA ARG A 99 -11.04 -6.29 -7.70
C ARG A 99 -11.66 -6.78 -6.39
N ALA A 100 -11.03 -7.72 -5.69
CA ALA A 100 -11.55 -8.23 -4.42
C ALA A 100 -11.70 -7.10 -3.40
N LEU A 101 -10.67 -6.29 -3.23
CA LEU A 101 -10.71 -5.13 -2.32
C LEU A 101 -11.72 -4.07 -2.79
N LYS A 102 -11.74 -3.75 -4.10
CA LYS A 102 -12.72 -2.77 -4.63
C LYS A 102 -14.15 -3.19 -4.34
N ARG A 103 -14.49 -4.45 -4.63
CA ARG A 103 -15.81 -5.01 -4.33
C ARG A 103 -16.15 -4.95 -2.85
N SER A 104 -15.21 -5.34 -1.99
CA SER A 104 -15.39 -5.31 -0.53
C SER A 104 -15.68 -3.91 0.00
N LEU A 105 -15.06 -2.88 -0.58
CA LEU A 105 -15.33 -1.47 -0.26
C LEU A 105 -16.72 -1.04 -0.74
N ASP A 106 -17.09 -1.38 -1.97
CA ASP A 106 -18.38 -1.03 -2.57
C ASP A 106 -19.55 -1.66 -1.78
N GLU A 107 -19.43 -2.94 -1.42
CA GLU A 107 -20.43 -3.65 -0.61
C GLU A 107 -20.64 -3.01 0.77
N ARG A 108 -19.64 -2.29 1.27
CA ARG A 108 -19.70 -1.52 2.52
C ARG A 108 -20.06 -0.04 2.34
N GLY A 109 -20.43 0.35 1.13
CA GLY A 109 -20.84 1.73 0.82
C GLY A 109 -19.67 2.73 0.78
N HIS A 110 -18.44 2.24 0.67
CA HIS A 110 -17.26 3.09 0.53
C HIS A 110 -16.85 3.22 -0.93
N ASP A 111 -17.43 4.21 -1.61
CA ASP A 111 -17.00 4.53 -2.96
C ASP A 111 -15.62 5.23 -2.92
N ILE A 112 -14.68 4.62 -3.62
CA ILE A 112 -13.37 5.20 -3.88
C ILE A 112 -13.28 5.48 -5.38
N ASN A 113 -13.03 6.73 -5.77
CA ASN A 113 -12.85 7.11 -7.18
C ASN A 113 -11.68 6.33 -7.81
N ALA A 114 -11.90 5.06 -8.12
CA ALA A 114 -10.92 4.18 -8.70
C ALA A 114 -11.18 3.97 -10.19
N VAL A 115 -10.15 4.10 -10.99
CA VAL A 115 -10.18 3.90 -12.45
C VAL A 115 -9.71 2.48 -12.74
N GLU A 116 -10.49 1.75 -13.54
CA GLU A 116 -10.10 0.41 -13.98
C GLU A 116 -8.87 0.49 -14.89
N LEU A 117 -7.89 -0.36 -14.61
CA LEU A 117 -6.69 -0.53 -15.43
C LEU A 117 -6.77 -1.84 -16.22
N PRO A 118 -5.97 -2.01 -17.29
CA PRO A 118 -5.83 -3.30 -17.95
C PRO A 118 -5.48 -4.39 -16.94
N SER A 119 -6.19 -5.53 -17.04
CA SER A 119 -5.98 -6.69 -16.16
C SER A 119 -4.54 -7.17 -16.19
N MET A 120 -4.07 -7.64 -15.08
CA MET A 120 -2.68 -8.08 -14.89
C MET A 120 -2.59 -9.60 -14.84
N THR A 121 -1.74 -10.18 -15.69
CA THR A 121 -1.41 -11.61 -15.64
C THR A 121 -0.27 -11.82 -14.65
N LEU A 122 -0.47 -12.73 -13.71
CA LEU A 122 0.56 -13.13 -12.75
C LEU A 122 1.16 -14.48 -13.14
N ARG A 123 2.48 -14.57 -13.02
CA ARG A 123 3.17 -15.87 -13.25
C ARG A 123 2.64 -16.91 -12.27
N GLY A 124 2.21 -18.06 -12.82
CA GLY A 124 1.62 -19.15 -12.03
C GLY A 124 0.10 -19.06 -11.85
N ARG A 125 -0.57 -18.04 -12.39
CA ARG A 125 -2.02 -17.95 -12.46
C ARG A 125 -2.51 -17.99 -13.89
N THR A 126 -3.58 -18.74 -14.13
CA THR A 126 -4.24 -18.83 -15.44
C THR A 126 -5.22 -17.70 -15.68
N THR A 127 -5.79 -17.14 -14.62
CA THR A 127 -6.79 -16.07 -14.70
C THR A 127 -6.12 -14.72 -14.41
N PRO A 128 -6.27 -13.74 -15.32
CA PRO A 128 -5.83 -12.36 -15.06
C PRO A 128 -6.55 -11.77 -13.85
N ILE A 129 -5.90 -10.83 -13.19
CA ILE A 129 -6.46 -10.07 -12.08
C ILE A 129 -6.86 -8.70 -12.58
N ASP A 130 -8.12 -8.34 -12.37
CA ASP A 130 -8.60 -7.00 -12.63
C ASP A 130 -8.15 -6.07 -11.52
N ILE A 131 -7.64 -4.94 -11.92
CA ILE A 131 -7.01 -3.98 -11.05
C ILE A 131 -7.55 -2.57 -11.25
N PHE A 132 -7.51 -1.79 -10.20
CA PHE A 132 -8.03 -0.42 -10.18
C PHE A 132 -6.96 0.51 -9.62
N CYS A 133 -6.85 1.70 -10.19
CA CYS A 133 -5.96 2.75 -9.72
C CYS A 133 -6.75 3.87 -9.06
N VAL A 134 -6.33 4.27 -7.89
CA VAL A 134 -6.77 5.50 -7.25
C VAL A 134 -5.66 6.53 -7.38
N PRO A 135 -5.79 7.49 -8.32
CA PRO A 135 -4.81 8.56 -8.42
C PRO A 135 -5.00 9.51 -7.24
N ILE A 136 -3.92 9.87 -6.59
CA ILE A 136 -3.98 10.93 -5.58
C ILE A 136 -4.00 12.26 -6.28
N SER A 137 -5.09 12.97 -6.08
CA SER A 137 -5.25 14.35 -6.56
C SER A 137 -4.16 15.21 -5.92
N LYS A 138 -3.41 15.94 -6.73
CA LYS A 138 -2.49 17.00 -6.29
C LYS A 138 -3.28 18.11 -5.56
N ARG A 139 -3.73 17.85 -4.35
CA ARG A 139 -4.27 18.87 -3.44
C ARG A 139 -3.66 18.64 -2.07
N LEU A 140 -2.53 19.29 -1.86
CA LEU A 140 -2.10 19.60 -0.50
C LEU A 140 -1.48 20.98 -0.48
N HIS A 141 -2.32 21.96 -0.17
CA HIS A 141 -1.92 23.07 0.64
C HIS A 141 -2.04 22.59 2.10
N ILE A 142 -1.02 21.93 2.61
CA ILE A 142 -0.79 21.83 4.04
C ILE A 142 0.43 22.71 4.30
N VAL A 143 0.14 23.97 4.49
CA VAL A 143 0.99 24.86 5.25
C VAL A 143 0.51 24.71 6.68
N ASP A 144 1.16 23.78 7.43
CA ASP A 144 1.27 23.94 8.88
C ASP A 144 2.31 22.96 9.41
N ALA A 145 3.42 23.55 9.79
CA ALA A 145 4.29 23.20 10.90
C ALA A 145 4.76 21.75 11.02
N ILE A 146 5.84 21.41 10.35
CA ILE A 146 6.83 20.50 10.94
C ILE A 146 7.58 21.36 11.97
N PRO A 147 7.47 21.10 13.29
CA PRO A 147 8.33 21.77 14.25
C PRO A 147 9.78 21.44 13.92
N SER A 148 10.59 22.47 13.77
CA SER A 148 12.03 22.37 13.60
C SER A 148 12.66 21.93 14.94
N SER A 149 12.60 20.64 15.25
CA SER A 149 13.45 20.05 16.28
C SER A 149 14.77 19.66 15.64
N PRO A 150 15.90 20.17 16.09
CA PRO A 150 17.20 19.69 15.64
C PRO A 150 17.38 18.24 16.13
N LEU A 151 17.87 17.40 15.24
CA LEU A 151 18.34 16.07 15.60
C LEU A 151 19.42 16.18 16.66
N PRO A 152 19.38 15.37 17.74
CA PRO A 152 20.47 15.33 18.69
C PRO A 152 21.75 14.83 18.02
N ALA A 153 22.85 15.46 18.40
CA ALA A 153 24.19 15.16 17.95
C ALA A 153 24.64 13.74 18.33
#